data_8e4295fedb62395d75c15dd9ed5d91d9
#
_entry.id   8e4295fedb62395d75c15dd9ed5d91d9
#
_cell.length_a   1.000
_cell.length_b   1.000
_cell.length_c   1.000
_cell.angle_alpha   90.00
_cell.angle_beta   90.00
_cell.angle_gamma   90.00
#
_symmetry.space_group_name_H-M   'P 1'
#
loop_
_entity.id
_entity.type
_entity.pdbx_description
1 polymer ?
#
loop_
_entity_poly.entity_id
_entity_poly.type
_entity_poly.pdbx_seq_one_letter_code
_entity_poly.pdbx_strand_id
1 'polypeptide(L)'
;MKIKLHIFLVLLFSFIGYKAVLAQDDIPSPPSPPKLYVNLSKQFPNYLTSQQAAQLEKDLENFVKETSNEIVVVIVDDLNGYEKADFAIKLGEKWKVGKAKEDNGIVVLIKPTKTNGKRTSFIATGRGLEGAIPDITCKRIVEKELNPNLKNNKNYEGITASLVVLKKLAKGEFNHKQYDKEGESPWWVNLLVIVAIILFVLFMRRRGGGGFTAGASGFFYGGGFGGHGSGGSSGGGFGGFGGGSFGGGGAGGDW
;
A
#
# COMPACT_ATOMS: atom_id res chain seq x y z
N MET A 1 -59.03 -21.60 -16.14
CA MET A 1 -58.81 -20.40 -15.29
C MET A 1 -57.74 -20.60 -14.23
N LYS A 2 -57.64 -21.75 -13.58
CA LYS A 2 -56.64 -22.03 -12.51
C LYS A 2 -55.17 -21.98 -12.97
N ILE A 3 -54.84 -22.46 -14.18
CA ILE A 3 -53.48 -22.47 -14.73
C ILE A 3 -52.92 -21.04 -14.93
N LYS A 4 -53.73 -20.10 -15.41
CA LYS A 4 -53.31 -18.70 -15.61
C LYS A 4 -53.00 -18.00 -14.30
N LEU A 5 -53.69 -18.37 -13.21
CA LEU A 5 -53.43 -17.81 -11.87
C LEU A 5 -52.13 -18.32 -11.29
N HIS A 6 -51.78 -19.60 -11.51
CA HIS A 6 -50.49 -20.16 -11.04
C HIS A 6 -49.28 -19.54 -11.77
N ILE A 7 -49.39 -19.34 -13.09
CA ILE A 7 -48.35 -18.68 -13.89
C ILE A 7 -48.16 -17.23 -13.43
N PHE A 8 -49.23 -16.52 -13.15
CA PHE A 8 -49.17 -15.15 -12.62
C PHE A 8 -48.52 -15.09 -11.23
N LEU A 9 -48.84 -16.06 -10.35
CA LEU A 9 -48.24 -16.15 -9.01
C LEU A 9 -46.74 -16.48 -9.07
N VAL A 10 -46.30 -17.37 -9.97
CA VAL A 10 -44.87 -17.70 -10.17
C VAL A 10 -44.10 -16.49 -10.72
N LEU A 11 -44.67 -15.75 -11.67
CA LEU A 11 -44.09 -14.53 -12.20
C LEU A 11 -44.02 -13.41 -11.13
N LEU A 12 -45.05 -13.31 -10.29
CA LEU A 12 -45.05 -12.35 -9.19
C LEU A 12 -43.99 -12.70 -8.13
N PHE A 13 -43.79 -13.99 -7.84
CA PHE A 13 -42.77 -14.46 -6.89
C PHE A 13 -41.36 -14.31 -7.44
N SER A 14 -41.15 -14.46 -8.75
CA SER A 14 -39.84 -14.20 -9.37
C SER A 14 -39.47 -12.70 -9.35
N PHE A 15 -40.47 -11.81 -9.38
CA PHE A 15 -40.23 -10.36 -9.29
C PHE A 15 -39.91 -9.87 -7.87
N ILE A 16 -40.38 -10.58 -6.83
CA ILE A 16 -40.10 -10.22 -5.43
C ILE A 16 -38.70 -10.69 -4.99
N GLY A 17 -38.10 -11.63 -5.71
CA GLY A 17 -36.76 -12.18 -5.41
C GLY A 17 -35.57 -11.31 -5.87
N TYR A 18 -35.77 -10.33 -6.71
CA TYR A 18 -34.77 -9.36 -7.07
C TYR A 18 -34.67 -8.26 -6.00
N LYS A 19 -34.21 -8.64 -4.80
CA LYS A 19 -33.50 -7.66 -3.98
C LYS A 19 -32.26 -7.32 -4.77
N ALA A 20 -32.21 -6.12 -5.34
CA ALA A 20 -30.96 -5.54 -5.77
C ALA A 20 -30.02 -5.57 -4.55
N VAL A 21 -29.04 -6.43 -4.57
CA VAL A 21 -27.90 -6.34 -3.68
C VAL A 21 -27.22 -5.04 -4.11
N LEU A 22 -27.68 -3.93 -3.55
CA LEU A 22 -26.94 -2.70 -3.60
C LEU A 22 -25.58 -3.06 -2.99
N ALA A 23 -24.55 -3.10 -3.80
CA ALA A 23 -23.20 -3.24 -3.32
C ALA A 23 -23.02 -2.09 -2.33
N GLN A 24 -23.07 -2.43 -1.05
CA GLN A 24 -22.86 -1.46 0.01
C GLN A 24 -21.42 -1.01 -0.15
N ASP A 25 -21.24 0.26 -0.44
CA ASP A 25 -19.92 0.86 -0.53
C ASP A 25 -19.39 1.02 0.90
N ASP A 26 -18.74 -0.03 1.40
CA ASP A 26 -18.21 -0.13 2.76
C ASP A 26 -16.88 0.64 2.94
N ILE A 27 -16.48 1.41 1.93
CA ILE A 27 -15.35 2.35 2.05
C ILE A 27 -15.81 3.55 2.89
N PRO A 28 -15.07 3.93 3.95
CA PRO A 28 -15.44 5.04 4.81
C PRO A 28 -15.52 6.36 4.04
N SER A 29 -16.40 7.25 4.50
CA SER A 29 -16.48 8.61 3.95
C SER A 29 -15.29 9.46 4.40
N PRO A 30 -14.87 10.47 3.61
CA PRO A 30 -13.81 11.38 4.02
C PRO A 30 -14.20 12.14 5.31
N PRO A 31 -13.21 12.50 6.15
CA PRO A 31 -13.48 13.26 7.35
C PRO A 31 -13.97 14.67 7.04
N SER A 32 -14.79 15.21 7.91
CA SER A 32 -15.23 16.61 7.86
C SER A 32 -14.92 17.29 9.21
N PRO A 33 -14.03 18.29 9.25
CA PRO A 33 -13.26 18.87 8.15
C PRO A 33 -12.24 17.88 7.56
N PRO A 34 -11.77 18.11 6.32
CA PRO A 34 -10.77 17.29 5.67
C PRO A 34 -9.46 17.24 6.45
N LYS A 35 -8.83 16.05 6.52
CA LYS A 35 -7.56 15.81 7.21
C LYS A 35 -6.67 14.87 6.39
N LEU A 36 -5.38 15.01 6.55
CA LEU A 36 -4.36 14.19 5.89
C LEU A 36 -3.89 13.02 6.77
N TYR A 37 -4.03 13.14 8.10
CA TYR A 37 -3.91 12.00 9.01
C TYR A 37 -5.28 11.65 9.59
N VAL A 38 -5.76 10.45 9.31
CA VAL A 38 -7.10 10.00 9.70
C VAL A 38 -7.02 8.66 10.41
N ASN A 39 -7.34 8.64 11.68
CA ASN A 39 -7.44 7.43 12.46
C ASN A 39 -8.93 7.03 12.61
N LEU A 40 -9.34 5.99 11.89
CA LEU A 40 -10.67 5.39 11.94
C LEU A 40 -10.72 4.15 12.83
N SER A 41 -9.58 3.76 13.41
CA SER A 41 -9.49 2.59 14.28
C SER A 41 -10.18 2.85 15.62
N LYS A 42 -11.12 1.98 15.98
CA LYS A 42 -11.73 1.92 17.30
C LYS A 42 -10.89 1.11 18.29
N GLN A 43 -10.11 0.14 17.78
CA GLN A 43 -9.23 -0.68 18.61
C GLN A 43 -7.94 0.05 19.01
N PHE A 44 -7.49 1.00 18.19
CA PHE A 44 -6.30 1.83 18.44
C PHE A 44 -6.63 3.32 18.35
N PRO A 45 -7.50 3.86 19.22
CA PRO A 45 -7.91 5.27 19.16
C PRO A 45 -6.72 6.23 19.31
N ASN A 46 -5.70 5.81 20.05
CA ASN A 46 -4.45 6.54 20.25
C ASN A 46 -3.29 5.87 19.47
N TYR A 47 -3.50 5.53 18.18
CA TYR A 47 -2.46 4.93 17.34
C TYR A 47 -1.20 5.79 17.26
N LEU A 48 -1.38 7.10 17.23
CA LEU A 48 -0.38 8.13 17.53
C LEU A 48 -0.83 8.95 18.72
N THR A 49 0.09 9.53 19.46
CA THR A 49 -0.25 10.53 20.48
C THR A 49 -0.85 11.77 19.81
N SER A 50 -1.61 12.57 20.55
CA SER A 50 -2.21 13.81 20.02
C SER A 50 -1.14 14.77 19.47
N GLN A 51 0.02 14.84 20.10
CA GLN A 51 1.14 15.67 19.65
C GLN A 51 1.74 15.13 18.35
N GLN A 52 1.97 13.81 18.24
CA GLN A 52 2.47 13.17 17.00
C GLN A 52 1.47 13.34 15.86
N ALA A 53 0.19 13.14 16.11
CA ALA A 53 -0.87 13.33 15.13
C ALA A 53 -0.92 14.77 14.61
N ALA A 54 -0.87 15.77 15.50
CA ALA A 54 -0.86 17.17 15.12
C ALA A 54 0.41 17.57 14.34
N GLN A 55 1.57 17.04 14.74
CA GLN A 55 2.83 17.27 14.01
C GLN A 55 2.80 16.64 12.63
N LEU A 56 2.27 15.42 12.51
CA LEU A 56 2.14 14.71 11.23
C LEU A 56 1.18 15.45 10.29
N GLU A 57 0.02 15.89 10.78
CA GLU A 57 -0.95 16.67 10.00
C GLU A 57 -0.29 17.93 9.44
N LYS A 58 0.36 18.72 10.30
CA LYS A 58 1.08 19.94 9.91
C LYS A 58 2.17 19.68 8.86
N ASP A 59 2.89 18.58 9.01
CA ASP A 59 3.96 18.19 8.07
C ASP A 59 3.40 17.79 6.70
N LEU A 60 2.25 17.11 6.68
CA LEU A 60 1.53 16.76 5.46
C LEU A 60 0.91 18.00 4.79
N GLU A 61 0.29 18.90 5.56
CA GLU A 61 -0.22 20.18 5.04
C GLU A 61 0.89 21.03 4.41
N ASN A 62 2.04 21.12 5.05
CA ASN A 62 3.17 21.86 4.50
C ASN A 62 3.63 21.24 3.17
N PHE A 63 3.68 19.91 3.09
CA PHE A 63 4.02 19.23 1.86
C PHE A 63 3.03 19.53 0.72
N VAL A 64 1.73 19.56 1.00
CA VAL A 64 0.71 19.97 0.03
C VAL A 64 0.95 21.40 -0.44
N LYS A 65 1.26 22.33 0.48
CA LYS A 65 1.53 23.74 0.15
C LYS A 65 2.77 23.91 -0.73
N GLU A 66 3.80 23.08 -0.52
CA GLU A 66 5.05 23.17 -1.27
C GLU A 66 4.98 22.52 -2.65
N THR A 67 4.18 21.46 -2.81
CA THR A 67 4.27 20.59 -3.99
C THR A 67 2.95 20.38 -4.71
N SER A 68 1.82 20.67 -4.06
CA SER A 68 0.46 20.26 -4.38
C SER A 68 0.20 18.74 -4.39
N ASN A 69 1.20 17.91 -4.22
CA ASN A 69 0.99 16.48 -4.02
C ASN A 69 0.28 16.25 -2.68
N GLU A 70 -0.69 15.36 -2.66
CA GLU A 70 -1.46 15.05 -1.46
C GLU A 70 -1.12 13.65 -0.95
N ILE A 71 -0.68 13.55 0.30
CA ILE A 71 -0.48 12.26 0.96
C ILE A 71 -1.46 12.17 2.13
N VAL A 72 -2.29 11.14 2.13
CA VAL A 72 -3.18 10.83 3.25
C VAL A 72 -2.72 9.55 3.93
N VAL A 73 -2.67 9.57 5.26
CA VAL A 73 -2.37 8.41 6.10
C VAL A 73 -3.65 7.98 6.80
N VAL A 74 -4.09 6.75 6.57
CA VAL A 74 -5.37 6.25 7.08
C VAL A 74 -5.16 4.98 7.89
N ILE A 75 -5.64 4.98 9.12
CA ILE A 75 -5.63 3.84 10.02
C ILE A 75 -7.04 3.25 10.10
N VAL A 76 -7.18 1.94 9.85
CA VAL A 76 -8.47 1.24 9.88
C VAL A 76 -8.39 -0.04 10.70
N ASP A 77 -9.52 -0.51 11.22
CA ASP A 77 -9.59 -1.82 11.91
C ASP A 77 -9.83 -2.98 10.95
N ASP A 78 -10.55 -2.73 9.86
CA ASP A 78 -10.97 -3.76 8.90
C ASP A 78 -10.94 -3.19 7.46
N LEU A 79 -10.81 -4.08 6.51
CA LEU A 79 -10.89 -3.77 5.08
C LEU A 79 -12.26 -4.17 4.50
N ASN A 80 -13.23 -4.55 5.34
CA ASN A 80 -14.61 -4.89 4.96
C ASN A 80 -14.71 -5.92 3.82
N GLY A 81 -13.78 -6.90 3.82
CA GLY A 81 -13.70 -7.95 2.79
C GLY A 81 -12.95 -7.55 1.51
N TYR A 82 -12.50 -6.32 1.38
CA TYR A 82 -11.64 -5.92 0.26
C TYR A 82 -10.20 -6.40 0.45
N GLU A 83 -9.52 -6.65 -0.65
CA GLU A 83 -8.07 -6.72 -0.66
C GLU A 83 -7.48 -5.33 -0.34
N LYS A 84 -6.29 -5.31 0.29
CA LYS A 84 -5.63 -4.08 0.74
C LYS A 84 -5.40 -3.06 -0.39
N ALA A 85 -5.10 -3.55 -1.60
CA ALA A 85 -4.94 -2.72 -2.78
C ALA A 85 -6.27 -2.06 -3.17
N ASP A 86 -7.30 -2.86 -3.36
CA ASP A 86 -8.62 -2.38 -3.76
C ASP A 86 -9.19 -1.39 -2.73
N PHE A 87 -9.02 -1.68 -1.44
CA PHE A 87 -9.47 -0.79 -0.37
C PHE A 87 -8.76 0.56 -0.44
N ALA A 88 -7.43 0.58 -0.56
CA ALA A 88 -6.64 1.81 -0.60
C ALA A 88 -6.95 2.65 -1.84
N ILE A 89 -7.08 2.02 -3.00
CA ILE A 89 -7.43 2.67 -4.27
C ILE A 89 -8.83 3.27 -4.20
N LYS A 90 -9.84 2.48 -3.84
CA LYS A 90 -11.21 2.95 -3.70
C LYS A 90 -11.36 4.05 -2.65
N LEU A 91 -10.59 3.98 -1.56
CA LEU A 91 -10.56 5.03 -0.55
C LEU A 91 -9.98 6.33 -1.14
N GLY A 92 -8.86 6.24 -1.86
CA GLY A 92 -8.26 7.39 -2.54
C GLY A 92 -9.21 8.03 -3.55
N GLU A 93 -9.90 7.22 -4.34
CA GLU A 93 -10.90 7.68 -5.32
C GLU A 93 -12.13 8.31 -4.64
N LYS A 94 -12.68 7.64 -3.61
CA LYS A 94 -13.86 8.14 -2.88
C LYS A 94 -13.57 9.44 -2.14
N TRP A 95 -12.37 9.57 -1.57
CA TRP A 95 -11.94 10.78 -0.88
C TRP A 95 -11.40 11.82 -1.87
N LYS A 96 -11.20 11.45 -3.13
CA LYS A 96 -10.67 12.31 -4.19
C LYS A 96 -9.27 12.85 -3.85
N VAL A 97 -8.41 12.00 -3.28
CA VAL A 97 -7.05 12.37 -2.87
C VAL A 97 -6.21 12.74 -4.08
N GLY A 98 -5.54 13.89 -4.03
CA GLY A 98 -4.79 14.46 -5.14
C GLY A 98 -5.61 15.46 -5.97
N LYS A 99 -4.99 16.04 -6.96
CA LYS A 99 -5.62 17.00 -7.88
C LYS A 99 -6.11 16.29 -9.14
N ALA A 100 -7.29 16.68 -9.61
CA ALA A 100 -7.95 16.02 -10.75
C ALA A 100 -7.20 16.09 -12.09
N LYS A 101 -6.27 17.04 -12.24
CA LYS A 101 -5.47 17.21 -13.46
C LYS A 101 -4.13 16.48 -13.37
N GLU A 102 -3.61 16.39 -12.16
CA GLU A 102 -2.28 15.90 -11.86
C GLU A 102 -2.27 14.43 -11.38
N ASP A 103 -3.42 13.92 -10.89
CA ASP A 103 -3.55 12.58 -10.30
C ASP A 103 -2.45 12.27 -9.28
N ASN A 104 -2.10 13.27 -8.46
CA ASN A 104 -0.92 13.31 -7.60
C ASN A 104 -1.21 12.98 -6.13
N GLY A 105 -2.17 12.11 -5.90
CA GLY A 105 -2.54 11.60 -4.59
C GLY A 105 -1.72 10.38 -4.17
N ILE A 106 -1.48 10.24 -2.87
CA ILE A 106 -0.90 9.04 -2.25
C ILE A 106 -1.75 8.64 -1.05
N VAL A 107 -2.12 7.38 -0.94
CA VAL A 107 -2.79 6.80 0.22
C VAL A 107 -1.82 5.86 0.93
N VAL A 108 -1.52 6.14 2.19
CA VAL A 108 -0.81 5.23 3.08
C VAL A 108 -1.82 4.58 4.01
N LEU A 109 -2.22 3.36 3.69
CA LEU A 109 -3.19 2.58 4.45
C LEU A 109 -2.47 1.71 5.47
N ILE A 110 -2.96 1.71 6.71
CA ILE A 110 -2.43 0.87 7.80
C ILE A 110 -3.60 0.21 8.53
N LYS A 111 -3.58 -1.12 8.58
CA LYS A 111 -4.50 -1.95 9.37
C LYS A 111 -3.70 -2.66 10.47
N PRO A 112 -3.64 -2.09 11.69
CA PRO A 112 -2.83 -2.65 12.78
C PRO A 112 -3.49 -3.82 13.49
N THR A 113 -4.72 -4.16 13.15
CA THR A 113 -5.50 -5.24 13.76
C THR A 113 -5.30 -6.57 13.03
N LYS A 114 -5.51 -7.67 13.74
CA LYS A 114 -5.64 -9.01 13.15
C LYS A 114 -7.08 -9.40 12.84
N THR A 115 -8.01 -8.48 13.02
CA THR A 115 -9.42 -8.68 12.69
C THR A 115 -9.53 -9.00 11.19
N ASN A 116 -10.22 -10.08 10.85
CA ASN A 116 -10.41 -10.54 9.47
C ASN A 116 -9.08 -10.66 8.69
N GLY A 117 -8.03 -11.22 9.33
CA GLY A 117 -6.76 -11.49 8.67
C GLY A 117 -5.52 -10.94 9.39
N LYS A 118 -4.48 -10.67 8.62
CA LYS A 118 -3.19 -10.18 9.12
C LYS A 118 -3.20 -8.68 9.33
N ARG A 119 -2.28 -8.18 10.17
CA ARG A 119 -1.90 -6.78 10.13
C ARG A 119 -1.32 -6.47 8.75
N THR A 120 -1.72 -5.37 8.15
CA THR A 120 -1.29 -5.05 6.79
C THR A 120 -1.14 -3.55 6.58
N SER A 121 -0.28 -3.19 5.65
CA SER A 121 -0.13 -1.84 5.13
C SER A 121 -0.12 -1.85 3.62
N PHE A 122 -0.51 -0.73 3.02
CA PHE A 122 -0.47 -0.53 1.59
C PHE A 122 -0.20 0.94 1.26
N ILE A 123 0.61 1.18 0.24
CA ILE A 123 0.80 2.52 -0.33
C ILE A 123 0.20 2.48 -1.73
N ALA A 124 -0.86 3.25 -1.96
CA ALA A 124 -1.42 3.46 -3.28
C ALA A 124 -0.98 4.81 -3.84
N THR A 125 -0.59 4.86 -5.10
CA THR A 125 -0.19 6.08 -5.81
C THR A 125 -1.20 6.44 -6.89
N GLY A 126 -1.51 7.71 -6.99
CA GLY A 126 -2.26 8.23 -8.13
C GLY A 126 -1.46 8.12 -9.42
N ARG A 127 -2.16 8.08 -10.55
CA ARG A 127 -1.55 7.87 -11.88
C ARG A 127 -0.41 8.84 -12.19
N GLY A 128 -0.54 10.08 -11.75
CA GLY A 128 0.49 11.10 -11.98
C GLY A 128 1.79 10.89 -11.22
N LEU A 129 1.81 9.99 -10.23
CA LEU A 129 2.99 9.68 -9.44
C LEU A 129 3.60 8.30 -9.73
N GLU A 130 2.95 7.45 -10.53
CA GLU A 130 3.45 6.09 -10.83
C GLU A 130 4.87 6.09 -11.43
N GLY A 131 5.22 7.11 -12.21
CA GLY A 131 6.56 7.25 -12.78
C GLY A 131 7.63 7.68 -11.79
N ALA A 132 7.25 8.45 -10.77
CA ALA A 132 8.16 8.87 -9.71
C ALA A 132 8.24 7.82 -8.58
N ILE A 133 7.12 7.14 -8.32
CA ILE A 133 6.94 6.16 -7.23
C ILE A 133 6.28 4.90 -7.79
N PRO A 134 7.00 4.06 -8.55
CA PRO A 134 6.48 2.79 -9.07
C PRO A 134 6.15 1.79 -7.95
N ASP A 135 5.35 0.76 -8.24
CA ASP A 135 4.92 -0.26 -7.31
C ASP A 135 6.08 -0.94 -6.56
N ILE A 136 7.18 -1.22 -7.29
CA ILE A 136 8.36 -1.82 -6.68
C ILE A 136 8.98 -0.91 -5.62
N THR A 137 8.93 0.39 -5.84
CA THR A 137 9.40 1.40 -4.87
C THR A 137 8.46 1.49 -3.69
N CYS A 138 7.13 1.49 -3.92
CA CYS A 138 6.13 1.39 -2.83
C CYS A 138 6.38 0.15 -1.97
N LYS A 139 6.62 -1.01 -2.60
CA LYS A 139 6.94 -2.26 -1.90
C LYS A 139 8.18 -2.11 -1.01
N ARG A 140 9.26 -1.54 -1.52
CA ARG A 140 10.50 -1.31 -0.76
C ARG A 140 10.29 -0.36 0.42
N ILE A 141 9.52 0.72 0.23
CA ILE A 141 9.19 1.65 1.32
C ILE A 141 8.41 0.92 2.42
N VAL A 142 7.42 0.11 2.05
CA VAL A 142 6.67 -0.70 3.00
C VAL A 142 7.58 -1.68 3.74
N GLU A 143 8.45 -2.40 3.04
CA GLU A 143 9.30 -3.45 3.60
C GLU A 143 10.49 -2.92 4.41
N LYS A 144 11.05 -1.76 4.06
CA LYS A 144 12.25 -1.21 4.71
C LYS A 144 11.94 -0.14 5.75
N GLU A 145 10.97 0.74 5.45
CA GLU A 145 10.71 1.91 6.29
C GLU A 145 9.48 1.72 7.19
N LEU A 146 8.37 1.25 6.63
CA LEU A 146 7.10 1.21 7.34
C LEU A 146 6.97 -0.02 8.24
N ASN A 147 6.88 -1.21 7.65
CA ASN A 147 6.56 -2.45 8.38
C ASN A 147 7.56 -2.86 9.47
N PRO A 148 8.90 -2.70 9.31
CA PRO A 148 9.84 -3.03 10.38
C PRO A 148 9.61 -2.20 11.66
N ASN A 149 9.26 -0.93 11.50
CA ASN A 149 8.93 -0.06 12.62
C ASN A 149 7.57 -0.43 13.24
N LEU A 150 6.55 -0.68 12.41
CA LEU A 150 5.22 -1.09 12.89
C LEU A 150 5.25 -2.43 13.66
N LYS A 151 6.10 -3.37 13.24
CA LYS A 151 6.36 -4.61 13.99
C LYS A 151 6.84 -4.36 15.40
N ASN A 152 7.65 -3.33 15.58
CA ASN A 152 8.27 -2.95 16.84
C ASN A 152 7.43 -1.93 17.62
N ASN A 153 6.17 -1.70 17.23
CA ASN A 153 5.24 -0.69 17.79
C ASN A 153 5.78 0.75 17.74
N LYS A 154 6.72 1.03 16.82
CA LYS A 154 7.25 2.36 16.53
C LYS A 154 6.41 3.00 15.43
N ASN A 155 5.13 3.26 15.72
CA ASN A 155 4.15 3.65 14.71
C ASN A 155 4.48 5.01 14.06
N TYR A 156 4.82 6.01 14.87
CA TYR A 156 5.17 7.34 14.38
C TYR A 156 6.44 7.32 13.53
N GLU A 157 7.47 6.63 14.00
CA GLU A 157 8.75 6.48 13.30
C GLU A 157 8.56 5.76 11.96
N GLY A 158 7.76 4.71 11.90
CA GLY A 158 7.48 3.99 10.66
C GLY A 158 6.76 4.86 9.64
N ILE A 159 5.73 5.57 10.09
CA ILE A 159 5.00 6.50 9.22
C ILE A 159 5.92 7.61 8.73
N THR A 160 6.64 8.29 9.62
CA THR A 160 7.52 9.40 9.25
C THR A 160 8.67 8.97 8.35
N ALA A 161 9.30 7.81 8.60
CA ALA A 161 10.35 7.27 7.73
C ALA A 161 9.83 7.04 6.31
N SER A 162 8.66 6.38 6.18
CA SER A 162 8.04 6.16 4.86
C SER A 162 7.69 7.48 4.16
N LEU A 163 7.15 8.46 4.89
CA LEU A 163 6.81 9.77 4.34
C LEU A 163 8.02 10.56 3.88
N VAL A 164 9.17 10.47 4.55
CA VAL A 164 10.41 11.13 4.12
C VAL A 164 10.81 10.67 2.72
N VAL A 165 10.74 9.35 2.46
CA VAL A 165 11.07 8.80 1.14
C VAL A 165 10.02 9.18 0.11
N LEU A 166 8.72 9.00 0.43
CA LEU A 166 7.62 9.35 -0.47
C LEU A 166 7.67 10.81 -0.91
N LYS A 167 7.88 11.73 0.04
CA LYS A 167 7.97 13.17 -0.24
C LYS A 167 9.14 13.52 -1.15
N LYS A 168 10.33 12.94 -0.93
CA LYS A 168 11.51 13.16 -1.78
C LYS A 168 11.28 12.66 -3.20
N LEU A 169 10.67 11.49 -3.36
CA LEU A 169 10.33 10.91 -4.66
C LEU A 169 9.29 11.77 -5.39
N ALA A 170 8.22 12.16 -4.70
CA ALA A 170 7.15 12.97 -5.27
C ALA A 170 7.61 14.39 -5.66
N LYS A 171 8.63 14.94 -4.98
CA LYS A 171 9.29 16.20 -5.36
C LYS A 171 10.28 16.05 -6.52
N GLY A 172 10.64 14.83 -6.91
CA GLY A 172 11.72 14.58 -7.87
C GLY A 172 13.11 14.86 -7.31
N GLU A 173 13.26 15.08 -6.00
CA GLU A 173 14.56 15.30 -5.33
C GLU A 173 15.39 14.01 -5.27
N PHE A 174 14.74 12.87 -5.42
CA PHE A 174 15.35 11.56 -5.35
C PHE A 174 14.82 10.67 -6.48
N ASN A 175 15.71 9.97 -7.18
CA ASN A 175 15.31 9.07 -8.25
C ASN A 175 15.00 7.69 -7.64
N HIS A 176 13.82 7.14 -7.92
CA HIS A 176 13.41 5.81 -7.48
C HIS A 176 14.45 4.73 -7.82
N LYS A 177 15.12 4.82 -8.97
CA LYS A 177 16.19 3.88 -9.38
C LYS A 177 17.40 3.89 -8.43
N GLN A 178 17.69 5.01 -7.79
CA GLN A 178 18.74 5.10 -6.77
C GLN A 178 18.26 4.43 -5.48
N TYR A 179 17.06 4.78 -5.00
CA TYR A 179 16.46 4.16 -3.83
C TYR A 179 16.33 2.65 -3.97
N ASP A 180 15.89 2.19 -5.14
CA ASP A 180 15.72 0.78 -5.44
C ASP A 180 17.05 0.00 -5.45
N LYS A 181 18.17 0.64 -5.73
CA LYS A 181 19.52 0.03 -5.66
C LYS A 181 20.14 0.08 -4.26
N GLU A 182 19.73 1.00 -3.41
CA GLU A 182 20.24 1.17 -2.03
C GLU A 182 19.86 0.03 -1.08
N GLY A 183 20.11 -1.18 -1.42
CA GLY A 183 19.80 -2.35 -0.59
C GLY A 183 20.01 -3.65 -1.34
N GLU A 184 20.45 -3.57 -2.56
CA GLU A 184 20.93 -4.74 -3.29
C GLU A 184 22.37 -5.01 -2.86
N SER A 185 22.61 -6.20 -2.33
CA SER A 185 23.98 -6.65 -2.07
C SER A 185 24.77 -6.59 -3.38
N PRO A 186 25.98 -6.00 -3.39
CA PRO A 186 26.79 -6.00 -4.59
C PRO A 186 26.92 -7.43 -5.14
N TRP A 187 26.82 -7.61 -6.45
CA TRP A 187 26.86 -8.92 -7.12
C TRP A 187 28.03 -9.82 -6.68
N TRP A 188 29.17 -9.21 -6.33
CA TRP A 188 30.35 -9.91 -5.84
C TRP A 188 30.15 -10.54 -4.44
N VAL A 189 29.25 -10.00 -3.61
CA VAL A 189 28.89 -10.61 -2.31
C VAL A 189 28.13 -11.90 -2.55
N ASN A 190 27.18 -11.91 -3.49
CA ASN A 190 26.46 -13.13 -3.89
C ASN A 190 27.43 -14.15 -4.50
N LEU A 191 28.40 -13.70 -5.28
CA LEU A 191 29.46 -14.56 -5.83
C LEU A 191 30.32 -15.16 -4.70
N LEU A 192 30.73 -14.38 -3.72
CA LEU A 192 31.49 -14.87 -2.55
C LEU A 192 30.70 -15.92 -1.76
N VAL A 193 29.40 -15.73 -1.57
CA VAL A 193 28.53 -16.72 -0.90
C VAL A 193 28.49 -18.02 -1.71
N ILE A 194 28.34 -17.94 -3.02
CA ILE A 194 28.34 -19.12 -3.91
C ILE A 194 29.69 -19.85 -3.82
N VAL A 195 30.79 -19.11 -3.91
CA VAL A 195 32.15 -19.68 -3.80
C VAL A 195 32.36 -20.32 -2.44
N ALA A 196 31.92 -19.68 -1.36
CA ALA A 196 31.99 -20.25 -0.01
C ALA A 196 31.20 -21.55 0.11
N ILE A 197 29.99 -21.61 -0.46
CA ILE A 197 29.18 -22.85 -0.49
C ILE A 197 29.89 -23.95 -1.28
N ILE A 198 30.46 -23.64 -2.45
CA ILE A 198 31.20 -24.60 -3.27
C ILE A 198 32.40 -25.13 -2.50
N LEU A 199 33.20 -24.26 -1.88
CA LEU A 199 34.35 -24.65 -1.08
C LEU A 199 33.94 -25.50 0.14
N PHE A 200 32.84 -25.16 0.78
CA PHE A 200 32.29 -25.94 1.88
C PHE A 200 31.87 -27.35 1.45
N VAL A 201 31.20 -27.47 0.30
CA VAL A 201 30.78 -28.77 -0.26
C VAL A 201 32.03 -29.60 -0.64
N LEU A 202 33.04 -28.97 -1.27
CA LEU A 202 34.29 -29.63 -1.61
C LEU A 202 35.06 -30.07 -0.37
N PHE A 203 35.08 -29.24 0.68
CA PHE A 203 35.69 -29.57 1.95
C PHE A 203 34.99 -30.75 2.63
N MET A 204 33.65 -30.78 2.63
CA MET A 204 32.88 -31.91 3.14
C MET A 204 33.13 -33.20 2.34
N ARG A 205 33.23 -33.13 1.01
CA ARG A 205 33.57 -34.29 0.15
C ARG A 205 34.96 -34.83 0.44
N ARG A 206 35.92 -33.98 0.87
CA ARG A 206 37.29 -34.38 1.17
C ARG A 206 37.45 -35.00 2.57
N ARG A 207 36.49 -34.83 3.48
CA ARG A 207 36.60 -35.22 4.89
C ARG A 207 35.89 -36.51 5.31
N GLY A 208 35.34 -37.27 4.39
CA GLY A 208 34.80 -38.58 4.79
C GLY A 208 33.74 -39.10 3.81
N GLY A 209 33.96 -40.32 3.35
CA GLY A 209 32.98 -41.05 2.56
C GLY A 209 31.76 -41.39 3.41
N GLY A 210 30.65 -40.81 3.08
CA GLY A 210 29.33 -41.11 3.63
C GLY A 210 28.30 -40.52 2.67
N GLY A 211 27.59 -41.36 1.94
CA GLY A 211 26.68 -40.96 0.89
C GLY A 211 25.54 -40.07 1.41
N PHE A 212 25.52 -38.85 0.94
CA PHE A 212 24.37 -37.96 1.09
C PHE A 212 23.71 -37.80 -0.29
N THR A 213 22.64 -38.53 -0.52
CA THR A 213 21.76 -38.35 -1.67
C THR A 213 20.87 -37.15 -1.38
N ALA A 214 21.37 -35.96 -1.70
CA ALA A 214 20.57 -34.74 -1.71
C ALA A 214 19.70 -34.73 -2.95
N GLY A 215 18.42 -35.06 -2.78
CA GLY A 215 17.39 -34.80 -3.78
C GLY A 215 17.25 -33.30 -4.00
N ALA A 216 17.78 -32.82 -5.11
CA ALA A 216 17.61 -31.44 -5.55
C ALA A 216 16.25 -31.29 -6.24
N SER A 217 15.22 -30.90 -5.49
CA SER A 217 13.98 -30.40 -6.06
C SER A 217 13.97 -28.87 -5.99
N GLY A 218 13.84 -28.26 -7.16
CA GLY A 218 14.08 -26.91 -7.53
C GLY A 218 13.25 -25.84 -6.86
N PHE A 219 13.90 -24.68 -6.77
CA PHE A 219 13.24 -23.40 -6.56
C PHE A 219 13.66 -22.44 -7.67
N PHE A 220 12.76 -22.26 -8.65
CA PHE A 220 12.82 -21.12 -9.56
C PHE A 220 11.56 -20.27 -9.36
N TYR A 221 11.73 -19.02 -8.99
CA TYR A 221 10.70 -18.01 -9.04
C TYR A 221 11.15 -16.86 -9.94
N GLY A 222 10.42 -16.68 -11.03
CA GLY A 222 10.64 -15.61 -12.00
C GLY A 222 9.77 -14.40 -11.69
N GLY A 223 10.33 -13.22 -11.87
CA GLY A 223 9.68 -11.92 -11.73
C GLY A 223 9.31 -11.30 -13.06
N GLY A 224 8.32 -10.43 -13.08
CA GLY A 224 7.87 -9.64 -14.23
C GLY A 224 7.65 -8.16 -13.87
N PHE A 225 7.87 -7.26 -14.83
CA PHE A 225 8.06 -5.82 -14.70
C PHE A 225 7.05 -4.96 -15.48
N GLY A 226 7.02 -3.68 -15.13
CA GLY A 226 6.63 -2.48 -15.87
C GLY A 226 5.56 -1.64 -15.20
N GLY A 227 5.51 -0.36 -15.27
CA GLY A 227 6.20 0.85 -15.56
C GLY A 227 5.32 2.06 -15.91
N HIS A 228 5.51 3.19 -15.32
CA HIS A 228 5.64 4.61 -15.57
C HIS A 228 4.49 5.57 -15.88
N GLY A 229 4.61 6.78 -15.30
CA GLY A 229 4.27 8.12 -15.79
C GLY A 229 3.97 9.19 -14.75
N SER A 230 4.41 10.41 -14.96
CA SER A 230 4.62 11.57 -14.08
C SER A 230 3.52 12.65 -14.21
N GLY A 231 3.32 13.61 -13.37
CA GLY A 231 3.84 14.57 -12.50
C GLY A 231 3.11 15.90 -12.37
N GLY A 232 3.25 16.64 -11.30
CA GLY A 232 3.38 18.01 -10.87
C GLY A 232 2.17 18.97 -10.85
N SER A 233 2.02 19.91 -10.05
CA SER A 233 2.18 20.61 -8.83
C SER A 233 1.30 21.89 -8.71
N SER A 234 0.99 22.39 -7.59
CA SER A 234 1.05 23.60 -6.73
C SER A 234 -0.29 24.06 -6.14
N GLY A 235 -0.45 24.50 -5.01
CA GLY A 235 -0.05 25.20 -3.90
C GLY A 235 -1.15 26.01 -3.23
N GLY A 236 -1.36 25.88 -1.89
CA GLY A 236 -2.31 26.59 -1.05
C GLY A 236 -2.67 25.72 0.14
N GLY A 237 -3.12 26.30 1.27
CA GLY A 237 -3.50 25.53 2.45
C GLY A 237 -4.46 24.39 2.10
N PHE A 238 -4.42 23.28 2.86
CA PHE A 238 -5.26 22.12 2.57
C PHE A 238 -6.75 22.49 2.63
N GLY A 239 -7.30 22.82 1.50
CA GLY A 239 -8.70 23.19 1.30
C GLY A 239 -9.62 22.02 0.99
N GLY A 240 -9.11 20.78 1.15
CA GLY A 240 -9.82 19.55 0.81
C GLY A 240 -9.20 18.83 -0.39
N PHE A 241 -9.59 17.59 -0.57
CA PHE A 241 -9.13 16.71 -1.64
C PHE A 241 -9.63 17.22 -3.01
N GLY A 242 -8.78 17.14 -4.03
CA GLY A 242 -8.97 17.80 -5.31
C GLY A 242 -9.47 16.94 -6.48
N GLY A 243 -9.68 15.64 -6.27
CA GLY A 243 -10.29 14.77 -7.29
C GLY A 243 -9.31 13.96 -8.14
N GLY A 244 -8.13 13.62 -7.63
CA GLY A 244 -7.18 12.74 -8.31
C GLY A 244 -7.74 11.32 -8.54
N SER A 245 -7.27 10.64 -9.59
CA SER A 245 -7.60 9.26 -9.91
C SER A 245 -6.43 8.31 -9.63
N PHE A 246 -6.75 7.06 -9.31
CA PHE A 246 -5.79 6.00 -9.03
C PHE A 246 -5.80 4.98 -10.17
N GLY A 247 -4.61 4.60 -10.67
CA GLY A 247 -4.46 3.67 -11.80
C GLY A 247 -4.36 2.20 -11.41
N GLY A 248 -4.47 1.91 -10.11
CA GLY A 248 -4.19 0.57 -9.58
C GLY A 248 -2.74 0.37 -9.12
N GLY A 249 -1.91 1.41 -9.22
CA GLY A 249 -0.52 1.39 -8.77
C GLY A 249 -0.40 1.39 -7.25
N GLY A 250 0.70 0.80 -6.76
CA GLY A 250 1.01 0.71 -5.35
C GLY A 250 1.49 -0.66 -4.91
N ALA A 251 1.91 -0.76 -3.67
CA ALA A 251 2.27 -2.04 -3.08
C ALA A 251 2.09 -2.04 -1.57
N GLY A 252 1.97 -3.24 -1.02
CA GLY A 252 1.79 -3.43 0.41
C GLY A 252 2.49 -4.66 0.95
N GLY A 253 2.46 -4.78 2.27
CA GLY A 253 3.03 -5.91 2.99
C GLY A 253 2.23 -6.21 4.26
N ASP A 254 2.42 -7.41 4.77
CA ASP A 254 1.84 -7.86 6.02
C ASP A 254 2.94 -7.91 7.09
N TRP A 255 2.54 -7.80 8.39
CA TRP A 255 3.46 -7.96 9.54
C TRP A 255 2.83 -8.62 10.74
#